data_893d7698637707e32f9a2b863a2fcf4c
#
_entry.id   893d7698637707e32f9a2b863a2fcf4c
#
_cell.length_a   1.000
_cell.length_b   1.000
_cell.length_c   1.000
_cell.angle_alpha   90.00
_cell.angle_beta   90.00
_cell.angle_gamma   90.00
#
_symmetry.space_group_name_H-M   'P 1'
#
loop_
_entity.id
_entity.type
_entity.pdbx_description
1 polymer ?
#
loop_
_entity_poly.entity_id
_entity_poly.type
_entity_poly.pdbx_seq_one_letter_code
_entity_poly.pdbx_strand_id
1 'polypeptide(L)'
;IRDNPMQVQLDSLSEYCRQAKMSINKDKTKCLLFNQAKKYDFIPELSMSDNTRLEVVEGMKLVGYHIRSDLSTKSNTQYIVGRAWKRMWIIRRLISLGASEADLLKVLRCQVLSVLQFAVPAWTTMLTKAEVRSIEAVQKTGLYLVYGARYRSYTWALQEAMIKTQAEQRKNIFEKFTRACINSKKFSKWFCKTDTREAMPTRSKKMQFKPIYTRTKAFAKSPIPQMVALANKLGLKNKTTNLRLNSGRIIVI
;
A
#
# COMPACT_ATOMS: atom_id res chain seq x y z
N ILE A 1 -37.52 6.54 -4.71
CA ILE A 1 -36.07 6.78 -4.94
C ILE A 1 -35.46 6.62 -3.56
N ARG A 2 -34.73 5.50 -3.31
CA ARG A 2 -34.02 5.31 -2.04
C ARG A 2 -32.89 6.33 -2.03
N ASP A 3 -32.83 7.17 -0.99
CA ASP A 3 -31.74 8.13 -0.81
C ASP A 3 -30.43 7.43 -0.93
N ASN A 4 -29.61 7.85 -1.88
CA ASN A 4 -28.28 7.28 -2.07
C ASN A 4 -27.40 7.69 -0.86
N PRO A 5 -26.98 6.77 0.02
CA PRO A 5 -26.24 7.11 1.24
C PRO A 5 -24.92 7.87 0.94
N MET A 6 -24.35 7.69 -0.24
CA MET A 6 -23.16 8.42 -0.67
C MET A 6 -23.50 9.89 -1.00
N GLN A 7 -24.68 10.16 -1.56
CA GLN A 7 -25.12 11.53 -1.80
C GLN A 7 -25.32 12.28 -0.49
N VAL A 8 -25.98 11.65 0.48
CA VAL A 8 -26.18 12.25 1.81
C VAL A 8 -24.85 12.61 2.49
N GLN A 9 -23.83 11.73 2.36
CA GLN A 9 -22.50 12.03 2.90
C GLN A 9 -21.81 13.18 2.16
N LEU A 10 -21.95 13.25 0.83
CA LEU A 10 -21.38 14.32 0.02
C LEU A 10 -22.05 15.67 0.36
N ASP A 11 -23.35 15.68 0.55
CA ASP A 11 -24.11 16.87 0.95
C ASP A 11 -23.69 17.36 2.35
N SER A 12 -23.55 16.43 3.30
CA SER A 12 -23.05 16.74 4.64
C SER A 12 -21.61 17.31 4.61
N LEU A 13 -20.75 16.76 3.75
CA LEU A 13 -19.39 17.28 3.56
C LEU A 13 -19.42 18.69 2.94
N SER A 14 -20.29 18.91 1.96
CA SER A 14 -20.46 20.22 1.30
C SER A 14 -20.91 21.28 2.31
N GLU A 15 -21.86 20.93 3.17
CA GLU A 15 -22.32 21.83 4.24
C GLU A 15 -21.22 22.14 5.26
N TYR A 16 -20.47 21.11 5.69
CA TYR A 16 -19.31 21.32 6.56
C TYR A 16 -18.28 22.27 5.93
N CYS A 17 -17.95 22.06 4.66
CA CYS A 17 -17.01 22.93 3.95
C CYS A 17 -17.53 24.38 3.88
N ARG A 18 -18.83 24.57 3.63
CA ARG A 18 -19.45 25.89 3.61
C ARG A 18 -19.31 26.61 4.96
N GLN A 19 -19.60 25.90 6.08
CA GLN A 19 -19.45 26.43 7.43
C GLN A 19 -17.99 26.76 7.76
N ALA A 20 -17.06 25.93 7.30
CA ALA A 20 -15.61 26.15 7.47
C ALA A 20 -15.02 27.17 6.49
N LYS A 21 -15.85 27.83 5.65
CA LYS A 21 -15.42 28.76 4.58
C LYS A 21 -14.40 28.14 3.62
N MET A 22 -14.57 26.86 3.31
CA MET A 22 -13.80 26.11 2.33
C MET A 22 -14.67 25.73 1.14
N SER A 23 -14.04 25.47 -0.01
CA SER A 23 -14.70 24.93 -1.19
C SER A 23 -14.13 23.58 -1.58
N ILE A 24 -15.00 22.65 -2.00
CA ILE A 24 -14.59 21.38 -2.56
C ILE A 24 -14.09 21.61 -3.98
N ASN A 25 -12.87 21.11 -4.29
CA ASN A 25 -12.32 21.22 -5.64
C ASN A 25 -12.98 20.19 -6.56
N LYS A 26 -13.79 20.65 -7.52
CA LYS A 26 -14.58 19.84 -8.44
C LYS A 26 -13.71 18.98 -9.35
N ASP A 27 -12.64 19.52 -9.89
CA ASP A 27 -11.76 18.82 -10.84
C ASP A 27 -11.00 17.66 -10.17
N LYS A 28 -10.78 17.77 -8.86
CA LYS A 28 -10.06 16.75 -8.07
C LYS A 28 -10.99 15.75 -7.40
N THR A 29 -12.28 16.04 -7.32
CA THR A 29 -13.27 15.14 -6.69
C THR A 29 -13.80 14.19 -7.74
N LYS A 30 -13.57 12.90 -7.54
CA LYS A 30 -13.94 11.84 -8.48
C LYS A 30 -14.68 10.73 -7.74
N CYS A 31 -15.54 10.03 -8.43
CA CYS A 31 -16.20 8.84 -7.93
C CYS A 31 -15.43 7.59 -8.41
N LEU A 32 -14.96 6.75 -7.49
CA LEU A 32 -14.32 5.48 -7.81
C LEU A 32 -15.13 4.33 -7.22
N LEU A 33 -15.69 3.49 -8.09
CA LEU A 33 -16.51 2.36 -7.70
C LEU A 33 -15.68 1.09 -7.63
N PHE A 34 -15.65 0.46 -6.46
CA PHE A 34 -15.00 -0.83 -6.29
C PHE A 34 -16.00 -1.96 -6.54
N ASN A 35 -15.89 -2.59 -7.70
CA ASN A 35 -16.69 -3.77 -8.02
C ASN A 35 -15.80 -4.88 -8.57
N GLN A 36 -15.84 -6.03 -7.92
CA GLN A 36 -15.19 -7.25 -8.40
C GLN A 36 -16.12 -8.08 -9.30
N ALA A 37 -17.43 -7.84 -9.26
CA ALA A 37 -18.38 -8.38 -10.21
C ALA A 37 -18.36 -7.52 -11.47
N LYS A 38 -18.18 -8.13 -12.64
CA LYS A 38 -17.95 -7.45 -13.93
C LYS A 38 -19.13 -6.64 -14.48
N LYS A 39 -20.25 -6.57 -13.80
CA LYS A 39 -21.45 -5.82 -14.22
C LYS A 39 -21.94 -4.94 -13.09
N TYR A 40 -21.99 -3.64 -13.37
CA TYR A 40 -22.83 -2.72 -12.62
C TYR A 40 -24.17 -2.63 -13.32
N ASP A 41 -25.23 -3.04 -12.65
CA ASP A 41 -26.57 -2.76 -13.11
C ASP A 41 -26.97 -1.29 -12.84
N PHE A 42 -26.16 -0.59 -12.04
CA PHE A 42 -26.42 0.80 -11.66
C PHE A 42 -25.10 1.54 -11.39
N ILE A 43 -24.91 2.65 -12.10
CA ILE A 43 -23.84 3.62 -11.80
C ILE A 43 -24.48 4.73 -10.97
N PRO A 44 -24.09 4.95 -9.70
CA PRO A 44 -24.67 6.01 -8.88
C PRO A 44 -24.30 7.37 -9.47
N GLU A 45 -25.30 8.15 -9.83
CA GLU A 45 -25.10 9.56 -10.17
C GLU A 45 -24.97 10.36 -8.88
N LEU A 46 -23.76 10.90 -8.64
CA LEU A 46 -23.50 11.79 -7.52
C LEU A 46 -23.33 13.21 -8.05
N SER A 47 -23.99 14.15 -7.39
CA SER A 47 -23.93 15.57 -7.74
C SER A 47 -23.45 16.39 -6.56
N MET A 48 -22.66 17.40 -6.83
CA MET A 48 -22.24 18.40 -5.84
C MET A 48 -23.40 19.38 -5.57
N SER A 49 -23.28 20.19 -4.53
CA SER A 49 -24.29 21.19 -4.12
C SER A 49 -24.66 22.22 -5.21
N ASP A 50 -23.84 22.35 -6.24
CA ASP A 50 -24.08 23.21 -7.41
C ASP A 50 -24.62 22.42 -8.63
N ASN A 51 -25.13 21.21 -8.42
CA ASN A 51 -25.61 20.27 -9.46
C ASN A 51 -24.54 19.79 -10.45
N THR A 52 -23.25 20.03 -10.19
CA THR A 52 -22.17 19.44 -11.00
C THR A 52 -22.09 17.94 -10.74
N ARG A 53 -22.24 17.10 -11.77
CA ARG A 53 -22.10 15.65 -11.66
C ARG A 53 -20.66 15.27 -11.44
N LEU A 54 -20.40 14.32 -10.53
CA LEU A 54 -19.08 13.75 -10.32
C LEU A 54 -18.74 12.75 -11.42
N GLU A 55 -17.53 12.89 -11.96
CA GLU A 55 -17.00 11.94 -12.92
C GLU A 55 -16.72 10.59 -12.25
N VAL A 56 -17.28 9.52 -12.83
CA VAL A 56 -16.96 8.14 -12.42
C VAL A 56 -15.72 7.69 -13.17
N VAL A 57 -14.69 7.31 -12.43
CA VAL A 57 -13.39 6.93 -12.99
C VAL A 57 -13.05 5.47 -12.67
N GLU A 58 -12.32 4.80 -13.58
CA GLU A 58 -11.81 3.44 -13.34
C GLU A 58 -10.59 3.41 -12.42
N GLY A 59 -9.91 4.52 -12.26
CA GLY A 59 -8.77 4.64 -11.38
C GLY A 59 -8.39 6.08 -11.13
N MET A 60 -7.77 6.32 -9.99
CA MET A 60 -7.32 7.67 -9.61
C MET A 60 -6.03 7.61 -8.79
N LYS A 61 -5.35 8.73 -8.73
CA LYS A 61 -4.17 8.90 -7.87
C LYS A 61 -4.58 9.47 -6.52
N LEU A 62 -4.48 8.67 -5.46
CA LEU A 62 -4.78 9.07 -4.10
C LEU A 62 -3.48 9.13 -3.28
N VAL A 63 -3.12 10.32 -2.79
CA VAL A 63 -1.90 10.55 -1.98
C VAL A 63 -0.64 9.90 -2.60
N GLY A 64 -0.53 9.96 -3.94
CA GLY A 64 0.63 9.40 -4.67
C GLY A 64 0.54 7.92 -5.02
N TYR A 65 -0.48 7.20 -4.57
CA TYR A 65 -0.78 5.81 -4.93
C TYR A 65 -1.83 5.77 -6.03
N HIS A 66 -1.61 4.95 -7.07
CA HIS A 66 -2.59 4.73 -8.13
C HIS A 66 -3.51 3.57 -7.75
N ILE A 67 -4.76 3.92 -7.37
CA ILE A 67 -5.81 2.97 -7.05
C ILE A 67 -6.72 2.77 -8.25
N ARG A 68 -7.14 1.53 -8.51
CA ARG A 68 -8.08 1.16 -9.57
C ARG A 68 -9.33 0.51 -9.00
N SER A 69 -10.43 0.57 -9.77
CA SER A 69 -11.72 -0.05 -9.43
C SER A 69 -11.63 -1.58 -9.28
N ASP A 70 -10.73 -2.22 -10.05
CA ASP A 70 -10.43 -3.66 -9.99
C ASP A 70 -9.44 -4.04 -8.87
N LEU A 71 -8.95 -3.06 -8.10
CA LEU A 71 -7.92 -3.21 -7.07
C LEU A 71 -6.61 -3.81 -7.58
N SER A 72 -6.36 -3.81 -8.91
CA SER A 72 -5.09 -4.30 -9.46
C SER A 72 -3.93 -3.34 -9.16
N THR A 73 -2.74 -3.91 -8.98
CA THR A 73 -1.52 -3.15 -8.69
C THR A 73 -0.83 -2.62 -9.96
N LYS A 74 -1.31 -3.02 -11.14
CA LYS A 74 -0.67 -2.77 -12.43
C LYS A 74 -0.36 -1.28 -12.67
N SER A 75 -1.34 -0.41 -12.53
CA SER A 75 -1.16 1.03 -12.75
C SER A 75 -0.16 1.65 -11.78
N ASN A 76 -0.23 1.26 -10.50
CA ASN A 76 0.71 1.75 -9.50
C ASN A 76 2.14 1.25 -9.79
N THR A 77 2.30 -0.04 -10.12
CA THR A 77 3.61 -0.63 -10.41
C THR A 77 4.22 0.00 -11.66
N GLN A 78 3.45 0.18 -12.73
CA GLN A 78 3.92 0.88 -13.93
C GLN A 78 4.36 2.31 -13.61
N TYR A 79 3.61 3.03 -12.79
CA TYR A 79 3.93 4.39 -12.39
C TYR A 79 5.23 4.48 -11.58
N ILE A 80 5.39 3.68 -10.52
CA ILE A 80 6.60 3.72 -9.67
C ILE A 80 7.84 3.24 -10.43
N VAL A 81 7.72 2.18 -11.22
CA VAL A 81 8.80 1.65 -12.06
C VAL A 81 9.20 2.69 -13.12
N GLY A 82 8.22 3.29 -13.81
CA GLY A 82 8.48 4.36 -14.78
C GLY A 82 9.19 5.57 -14.16
N ARG A 83 8.78 5.99 -12.96
CA ARG A 83 9.47 7.06 -12.23
C ARG A 83 10.90 6.68 -11.84
N ALA A 84 11.11 5.45 -11.40
CA ALA A 84 12.44 4.97 -11.04
C ALA A 84 13.35 4.92 -12.27
N TRP A 85 12.86 4.46 -13.42
CA TRP A 85 13.61 4.50 -14.69
C TRP A 85 13.97 5.90 -15.12
N LYS A 86 13.04 6.85 -15.03
CA LYS A 86 13.34 8.26 -15.33
C LYS A 86 14.45 8.81 -14.44
N ARG A 87 14.51 8.41 -13.17
CA ARG A 87 15.57 8.83 -12.25
C ARG A 87 16.93 8.18 -12.50
N MET A 88 16.99 7.07 -13.25
CA MET A 88 18.27 6.47 -13.67
C MET A 88 19.12 7.42 -14.50
N TRP A 89 18.51 8.43 -15.14
CA TRP A 89 19.25 9.49 -15.82
C TRP A 89 20.23 10.21 -14.88
N ILE A 90 19.85 10.45 -13.64
CA ILE A 90 20.71 11.09 -12.63
C ILE A 90 22.00 10.27 -12.43
N ILE A 91 21.86 8.94 -12.30
CA ILE A 91 23.01 8.04 -12.14
C ILE A 91 23.95 8.15 -13.35
N ARG A 92 23.40 8.07 -14.58
CA ARG A 92 24.21 8.17 -15.81
C ARG A 92 24.93 9.52 -15.90
N ARG A 93 24.25 10.61 -15.52
CA ARG A 93 24.85 11.95 -15.53
C ARG A 93 25.98 12.07 -14.52
N LEU A 94 25.81 11.52 -13.33
CA LEU A 94 26.86 11.52 -12.31
C LEU A 94 28.07 10.68 -12.73
N ILE A 95 27.86 9.54 -13.39
CA ILE A 95 28.95 8.73 -13.97
C ILE A 95 29.75 9.57 -14.97
N SER A 96 29.08 10.32 -15.88
CA SER A 96 29.78 11.17 -16.86
C SER A 96 30.56 12.34 -16.22
N LEU A 97 30.25 12.68 -14.98
CA LEU A 97 30.94 13.69 -14.18
C LEU A 97 32.04 13.12 -13.28
N GLY A 98 32.30 11.80 -13.36
CA GLY A 98 33.35 11.14 -12.58
C GLY A 98 33.00 10.91 -11.11
N ALA A 99 31.72 10.84 -10.75
CA ALA A 99 31.29 10.58 -9.37
C ALA A 99 31.81 9.22 -8.86
N SER A 100 32.14 9.16 -7.58
CA SER A 100 32.60 7.92 -6.94
C SER A 100 31.49 6.86 -6.86
N GLU A 101 31.86 5.56 -6.84
CA GLU A 101 30.90 4.47 -6.62
C GLU A 101 30.09 4.66 -5.34
N ALA A 102 30.72 5.15 -4.26
CA ALA A 102 30.05 5.41 -3.00
C ALA A 102 28.92 6.45 -3.13
N ASP A 103 29.17 7.52 -3.88
CA ASP A 103 28.16 8.56 -4.12
C ASP A 103 27.06 8.08 -5.06
N LEU A 104 27.45 7.34 -6.11
CA LEU A 104 26.46 6.70 -7.01
C LEU A 104 25.53 5.75 -6.24
N LEU A 105 26.05 4.95 -5.29
CA LEU A 105 25.24 4.09 -4.42
C LEU A 105 24.30 4.89 -3.51
N LYS A 106 24.76 6.01 -2.92
CA LYS A 106 23.90 6.89 -2.13
C LYS A 106 22.74 7.44 -2.98
N VAL A 107 23.07 7.95 -4.17
CA VAL A 107 22.05 8.49 -5.09
C VAL A 107 21.10 7.40 -5.56
N LEU A 108 21.58 6.20 -5.91
CA LEU A 108 20.75 5.06 -6.26
C LEU A 108 19.73 4.75 -5.14
N ARG A 109 20.19 4.66 -3.89
CA ARG A 109 19.32 4.37 -2.73
C ARG A 109 18.30 5.48 -2.51
N CYS A 110 18.74 6.74 -2.46
CA CYS A 110 17.90 7.87 -2.09
C CYS A 110 16.96 8.33 -3.20
N GLN A 111 17.39 8.30 -4.45
CA GLN A 111 16.62 8.85 -5.56
C GLN A 111 15.87 7.80 -6.36
N VAL A 112 16.41 6.60 -6.54
CA VAL A 112 15.81 5.57 -7.39
C VAL A 112 15.05 4.54 -6.57
N LEU A 113 15.74 3.87 -5.63
CA LEU A 113 15.15 2.77 -4.87
C LEU A 113 14.07 3.23 -3.90
N SER A 114 14.17 4.45 -3.36
CA SER A 114 13.14 5.04 -2.49
C SER A 114 11.78 5.15 -3.16
N VAL A 115 11.74 5.40 -4.48
CA VAL A 115 10.48 5.45 -5.23
C VAL A 115 9.77 4.09 -5.25
N LEU A 116 10.54 3.01 -5.37
CA LEU A 116 10.01 1.64 -5.38
C LEU A 116 9.49 1.19 -4.01
N GLN A 117 9.83 1.93 -2.95
CA GLN A 117 9.44 1.61 -1.57
C GLN A 117 8.23 2.43 -1.10
N PHE A 118 7.74 3.35 -1.94
CA PHE A 118 6.61 4.20 -1.58
C PHE A 118 5.34 3.35 -1.39
N ALA A 119 4.64 3.56 -0.27
CA ALA A 119 3.38 2.91 0.08
C ALA A 119 3.39 1.36 -0.04
N VAL A 120 4.55 0.71 0.10
CA VAL A 120 4.72 -0.75 -0.02
C VAL A 120 3.65 -1.56 0.73
N PRO A 121 3.24 -1.23 1.97
CA PRO A 121 2.22 -2.00 2.67
C PRO A 121 0.88 -2.08 1.96
N ALA A 122 0.54 -1.09 1.12
CA ALA A 122 -0.73 -1.04 0.43
C ALA A 122 -0.84 -2.01 -0.77
N TRP A 123 0.29 -2.43 -1.37
CA TRP A 123 0.27 -3.14 -2.65
C TRP A 123 1.18 -4.36 -2.73
N THR A 124 2.16 -4.52 -1.85
CA THR A 124 3.20 -5.55 -2.01
C THR A 124 2.66 -6.98 -2.03
N THR A 125 1.57 -7.26 -1.32
CA THR A 125 0.99 -8.60 -1.20
C THR A 125 0.16 -9.03 -2.43
N MET A 126 -0.23 -8.06 -3.25
CA MET A 126 -1.08 -8.27 -4.43
C MET A 126 -0.30 -8.34 -5.75
N LEU A 127 1.02 -8.15 -5.71
CA LEU A 127 1.87 -8.15 -6.91
C LEU A 127 1.82 -9.47 -7.68
N THR A 128 1.80 -9.36 -8.98
CA THR A 128 2.04 -10.48 -9.90
C THR A 128 3.54 -10.78 -10.03
N LYS A 129 3.88 -11.97 -10.53
CA LYS A 129 5.28 -12.34 -10.78
C LYS A 129 5.97 -11.39 -11.78
N ALA A 130 5.22 -10.89 -12.78
CA ALA A 130 5.74 -9.95 -13.76
C ALA A 130 6.09 -8.60 -13.13
N GLU A 131 5.21 -8.08 -12.26
CA GLU A 131 5.44 -6.84 -11.53
C GLU A 131 6.63 -6.93 -10.57
N VAL A 132 6.78 -8.07 -9.88
CA VAL A 132 7.96 -8.32 -9.04
C VAL A 132 9.25 -8.26 -9.86
N ARG A 133 9.25 -8.90 -11.05
CA ARG A 133 10.42 -8.88 -11.97
C ARG A 133 10.72 -7.46 -12.46
N SER A 134 9.71 -6.67 -12.82
CA SER A 134 9.90 -5.29 -13.30
C SER A 134 10.49 -4.38 -12.22
N ILE A 135 10.08 -4.53 -10.98
CA ILE A 135 10.62 -3.78 -9.83
C ILE A 135 12.08 -4.19 -9.58
N GLU A 136 12.38 -5.48 -9.60
CA GLU A 136 13.74 -6.01 -9.38
C GLU A 136 14.70 -5.59 -10.51
N ALA A 137 14.21 -5.51 -11.76
CA ALA A 137 15.01 -5.09 -12.91
C ALA A 137 15.57 -3.66 -12.75
N VAL A 138 14.82 -2.75 -12.13
CA VAL A 138 15.30 -1.40 -11.83
C VAL A 138 16.54 -1.43 -10.93
N GLN A 139 16.49 -2.20 -9.84
CA GLN A 139 17.62 -2.32 -8.91
C GLN A 139 18.81 -2.99 -9.59
N LYS A 140 18.57 -4.07 -10.35
CA LYS A 140 19.62 -4.78 -11.08
C LYS A 140 20.34 -3.85 -12.05
N THR A 141 19.61 -3.07 -12.85
CA THR A 141 20.21 -2.12 -13.78
C THR A 141 20.89 -0.96 -13.04
N GLY A 142 20.34 -0.49 -11.94
CA GLY A 142 20.98 0.55 -11.12
C GLY A 142 22.35 0.11 -10.60
N LEU A 143 22.44 -1.10 -10.05
CA LEU A 143 23.70 -1.67 -9.59
C LEU A 143 24.68 -1.94 -10.75
N TYR A 144 24.18 -2.40 -11.90
CA TYR A 144 25.00 -2.55 -13.10
C TYR A 144 25.63 -1.21 -13.53
N LEU A 145 24.88 -0.14 -13.52
CA LEU A 145 25.40 1.20 -13.87
C LEU A 145 26.43 1.69 -12.86
N VAL A 146 26.21 1.45 -11.57
CA VAL A 146 27.14 1.90 -10.51
C VAL A 146 28.50 1.21 -10.61
N TYR A 147 28.51 -0.11 -10.79
CA TYR A 147 29.75 -0.88 -10.82
C TYR A 147 30.41 -0.95 -12.20
N GLY A 148 29.69 -0.63 -13.28
CA GLY A 148 30.24 -0.61 -14.64
C GLY A 148 31.03 -1.87 -14.99
N ALA A 149 32.30 -1.70 -15.35
CA ALA A 149 33.21 -2.80 -15.70
C ALA A 149 33.49 -3.78 -14.54
N ARG A 150 33.34 -3.35 -13.31
CA ARG A 150 33.51 -4.22 -12.11
C ARG A 150 32.30 -5.12 -11.84
N TYR A 151 31.19 -4.89 -12.52
CA TYR A 151 29.96 -5.69 -12.31
C TYR A 151 30.18 -7.14 -12.72
N ARG A 152 30.05 -8.08 -11.78
CA ARG A 152 30.22 -9.53 -12.02
C ARG A 152 28.87 -10.24 -12.18
N SER A 153 28.01 -10.05 -11.16
CA SER A 153 26.67 -10.64 -11.13
C SER A 153 25.77 -9.83 -10.22
N TYR A 154 24.46 -10.03 -10.32
CA TYR A 154 23.51 -9.34 -9.45
C TYR A 154 23.70 -9.70 -7.97
N THR A 155 23.94 -10.96 -7.67
CA THR A 155 24.20 -11.44 -6.30
C THR A 155 25.47 -10.84 -5.71
N TRP A 156 26.55 -10.78 -6.48
CA TRP A 156 27.77 -10.09 -6.08
C TRP A 156 27.52 -8.60 -5.82
N ALA A 157 26.83 -7.92 -6.72
CA ALA A 157 26.55 -6.49 -6.58
C ALA A 157 25.68 -6.16 -5.37
N LEU A 158 24.74 -7.04 -4.99
CA LEU A 158 23.96 -6.90 -3.77
C LEU A 158 24.82 -7.02 -2.51
N GLN A 159 25.75 -7.97 -2.49
CA GLN A 159 26.67 -8.17 -1.38
C GLN A 159 27.63 -6.98 -1.24
N GLU A 160 28.27 -6.58 -2.33
CA GLU A 160 29.21 -5.45 -2.37
C GLU A 160 28.52 -4.14 -1.95
N ALA A 161 27.32 -3.87 -2.46
CA ALA A 161 26.53 -2.70 -2.08
C ALA A 161 25.92 -2.81 -0.68
N MET A 162 25.94 -3.97 -0.02
CA MET A 162 25.21 -4.24 1.22
C MET A 162 23.70 -3.89 1.09
N ILE A 163 23.09 -4.23 -0.05
CA ILE A 163 21.69 -3.97 -0.34
C ILE A 163 20.96 -5.32 -0.46
N LYS A 164 19.78 -5.42 0.15
CA LYS A 164 18.90 -6.57 -0.02
C LYS A 164 18.14 -6.48 -1.36
N THR A 165 17.64 -7.61 -1.85
CA THR A 165 16.72 -7.64 -2.99
C THR A 165 15.49 -6.79 -2.73
N GLN A 166 14.84 -6.27 -3.78
CA GLN A 166 13.60 -5.51 -3.61
C GLN A 166 12.48 -6.34 -2.97
N ALA A 167 12.46 -7.66 -3.23
CA ALA A 167 11.53 -8.57 -2.58
C ALA A 167 11.72 -8.63 -1.06
N GLU A 168 12.96 -8.76 -0.60
CA GLU A 168 13.30 -8.78 0.84
C GLU A 168 13.06 -7.42 1.50
N GLN A 169 13.40 -6.32 0.81
CA GLN A 169 13.16 -4.98 1.32
C GLN A 169 11.66 -4.72 1.53
N ARG A 170 10.81 -5.08 0.55
CA ARG A 170 9.35 -4.96 0.66
C ARG A 170 8.80 -5.82 1.80
N LYS A 171 9.31 -7.07 1.95
CA LYS A 171 8.92 -7.94 3.06
C LYS A 171 9.26 -7.31 4.41
N ASN A 172 10.46 -6.75 4.56
CA ASN A 172 10.88 -6.09 5.79
C ASN A 172 10.02 -4.84 6.11
N ILE A 173 9.70 -4.03 5.08
CA ILE A 173 8.83 -2.85 5.24
C ILE A 173 7.42 -3.30 5.66
N PHE A 174 6.87 -4.32 5.02
CA PHE A 174 5.54 -4.87 5.34
C PHE A 174 5.49 -5.44 6.76
N GLU A 175 6.54 -6.16 7.19
CA GLU A 175 6.65 -6.68 8.54
C GLU A 175 6.73 -5.56 9.60
N LYS A 176 7.58 -4.55 9.38
CA LYS A 176 7.68 -3.38 10.26
C LYS A 176 6.34 -2.66 10.40
N PHE A 177 5.64 -2.46 9.28
CA PHE A 177 4.32 -1.84 9.25
C PHE A 177 3.29 -2.69 10.01
N THR A 178 3.28 -4.01 9.79
CA THR A 178 2.40 -4.93 10.53
C THR A 178 2.62 -4.84 12.04
N ARG A 179 3.88 -4.81 12.49
CA ARG A 179 4.22 -4.62 13.92
C ARG A 179 3.71 -3.29 14.47
N ALA A 180 3.85 -2.22 13.70
CA ALA A 180 3.33 -0.90 14.07
C ALA A 180 1.79 -0.90 14.17
N CYS A 181 1.09 -1.53 13.22
CA CYS A 181 -0.37 -1.63 13.23
C CYS A 181 -0.90 -2.42 14.43
N ILE A 182 -0.26 -3.54 14.80
CA ILE A 182 -0.65 -4.35 15.96
C ILE A 182 -0.60 -3.54 17.26
N ASN A 183 0.40 -2.66 17.39
CA ASN A 183 0.58 -1.83 18.59
C ASN A 183 -0.25 -0.53 18.57
N SER A 184 -0.94 -0.24 17.46
CA SER A 184 -1.74 0.99 17.31
C SER A 184 -3.20 0.74 17.65
N LYS A 185 -3.78 1.59 18.52
CA LYS A 185 -5.22 1.56 18.83
C LYS A 185 -6.10 1.77 17.60
N LYS A 186 -5.64 2.57 16.62
CA LYS A 186 -6.39 2.86 15.37
C LYS A 186 -6.68 1.60 14.54
N PHE A 187 -5.76 0.63 14.56
CA PHE A 187 -5.85 -0.59 13.75
C PHE A 187 -6.24 -1.84 14.55
N SER A 188 -6.62 -1.68 15.82
CA SER A 188 -7.00 -2.81 16.70
C SER A 188 -8.11 -3.69 16.13
N LYS A 189 -9.05 -3.11 15.38
CA LYS A 189 -10.14 -3.83 14.70
C LYS A 189 -9.67 -4.82 13.62
N TRP A 190 -8.47 -4.64 13.06
CA TRP A 190 -7.89 -5.57 12.09
C TRP A 190 -7.30 -6.81 12.73
N PHE A 191 -6.97 -6.74 14.04
CA PHE A 191 -6.29 -7.80 14.79
C PHE A 191 -7.14 -8.28 15.96
N CYS A 192 -8.33 -8.81 15.65
CA CYS A 192 -9.23 -9.39 16.65
C CYS A 192 -8.55 -10.61 17.28
N LYS A 193 -8.51 -10.65 18.62
CA LYS A 193 -7.96 -11.80 19.36
C LYS A 193 -8.85 -13.02 19.15
N THR A 194 -8.23 -14.20 19.10
CA THR A 194 -8.96 -15.46 19.15
C THR A 194 -9.45 -15.68 20.58
N ASP A 195 -10.75 -15.92 20.76
CA ASP A 195 -11.30 -16.29 22.06
C ASP A 195 -10.68 -17.61 22.53
N THR A 196 -10.08 -17.58 23.70
CA THR A 196 -9.40 -18.76 24.28
C THR A 196 -10.37 -19.87 24.67
N ARG A 197 -11.68 -19.58 24.72
CA ARG A 197 -12.74 -20.56 25.06
C ARG A 197 -13.13 -21.49 23.91
N GLU A 198 -12.92 -21.09 22.66
CA GLU A 198 -13.25 -21.88 21.47
C GLU A 198 -12.08 -22.72 20.91
N ALA A 199 -10.89 -22.55 21.47
CA ALA A 199 -9.74 -23.28 20.98
C ALA A 199 -9.70 -24.68 21.59
N MET A 200 -10.18 -25.69 20.88
CA MET A 200 -9.83 -27.09 21.16
C MET A 200 -8.30 -27.24 21.28
N PRO A 201 -7.77 -28.00 22.25
CA PRO A 201 -6.33 -28.19 22.41
C PRO A 201 -5.80 -29.07 21.29
N THR A 202 -5.64 -28.53 20.09
CA THR A 202 -4.94 -29.19 19.01
C THR A 202 -3.45 -28.89 19.10
N ARG A 203 -2.60 -29.84 18.67
CA ARG A 203 -1.13 -29.70 18.62
C ARG A 203 -0.63 -28.52 17.73
N SER A 204 -1.54 -27.81 17.05
CA SER A 204 -1.21 -26.66 16.21
C SER A 204 -0.93 -25.43 17.06
N LYS A 205 0.08 -24.67 16.67
CA LYS A 205 0.50 -23.41 17.27
C LYS A 205 -0.72 -22.50 17.49
N LYS A 206 -1.04 -22.16 18.74
CA LYS A 206 -2.21 -21.34 19.12
C LYS A 206 -2.17 -20.02 18.37
N MET A 207 -3.11 -19.80 17.45
CA MET A 207 -3.21 -18.53 16.72
C MET A 207 -3.64 -17.43 17.66
N GLN A 208 -2.93 -16.32 17.65
CA GLN A 208 -3.20 -15.20 18.54
C GLN A 208 -4.30 -14.28 18.02
N PHE A 209 -4.37 -14.15 16.70
CA PHE A 209 -5.38 -13.31 16.03
C PHE A 209 -6.30 -14.20 15.20
N LYS A 210 -7.61 -13.92 15.24
CA LYS A 210 -8.62 -14.62 14.44
C LYS A 210 -8.32 -14.42 12.95
N PRO A 211 -8.11 -15.51 12.16
CA PRO A 211 -7.91 -15.38 10.72
C PRO A 211 -9.12 -14.69 10.07
N ILE A 212 -8.86 -13.81 9.13
CA ILE A 212 -9.93 -13.13 8.39
C ILE A 212 -10.45 -14.12 7.34
N TYR A 213 -11.76 -14.40 7.40
CA TYR A 213 -12.41 -15.20 6.36
C TYR A 213 -12.35 -14.49 5.00
N THR A 214 -11.84 -15.19 4.00
CA THR A 214 -11.65 -14.63 2.66
C THR A 214 -12.38 -15.48 1.62
N ARG A 215 -13.48 -14.95 1.07
CA ARG A 215 -14.27 -15.62 0.04
C ARG A 215 -13.54 -15.71 -1.31
N THR A 216 -12.71 -14.71 -1.63
CA THR A 216 -12.03 -14.62 -2.92
C THR A 216 -10.50 -14.68 -2.76
N LYS A 217 -9.82 -15.26 -3.76
CA LYS A 217 -8.34 -15.27 -3.80
C LYS A 217 -7.74 -13.85 -3.84
N ALA A 218 -8.43 -12.90 -4.46
CA ALA A 218 -8.01 -11.51 -4.49
C ALA A 218 -8.03 -10.88 -3.09
N PHE A 219 -9.12 -11.07 -2.33
CA PHE A 219 -9.20 -10.57 -0.95
C PHE A 219 -8.19 -11.26 -0.03
N ALA A 220 -7.94 -12.57 -0.20
CA ALA A 220 -6.93 -13.28 0.56
C ALA A 220 -5.51 -12.69 0.39
N LYS A 221 -5.20 -12.13 -0.78
CA LYS A 221 -3.92 -11.46 -1.07
C LYS A 221 -3.89 -10.00 -0.62
N SER A 222 -5.01 -9.41 -0.24
CA SER A 222 -5.05 -8.01 0.19
C SER A 222 -4.26 -7.77 1.49
N PRO A 223 -3.82 -6.54 1.78
CA PRO A 223 -2.91 -6.25 2.88
C PRO A 223 -3.39 -6.73 4.25
N ILE A 224 -4.67 -6.51 4.61
CA ILE A 224 -5.17 -6.79 5.96
C ILE A 224 -5.15 -8.29 6.28
N PRO A 225 -5.73 -9.22 5.47
CA PRO A 225 -5.60 -10.64 5.71
C PRO A 225 -4.15 -11.13 5.78
N GLN A 226 -3.28 -10.58 4.92
CA GLN A 226 -1.86 -10.93 4.91
C GLN A 226 -1.11 -10.43 6.16
N MET A 227 -1.46 -9.25 6.68
CA MET A 227 -0.91 -8.77 7.97
C MET A 227 -1.31 -9.67 9.14
N VAL A 228 -2.58 -10.10 9.20
CA VAL A 228 -3.06 -11.02 10.24
C VAL A 228 -2.36 -12.38 10.15
N ALA A 229 -2.23 -12.93 8.93
CA ALA A 229 -1.51 -14.16 8.69
C ALA A 229 -0.02 -14.06 9.09
N LEU A 230 0.63 -12.96 8.74
CA LEU A 230 2.02 -12.68 9.11
C LEU A 230 2.18 -12.52 10.62
N ALA A 231 1.27 -11.82 11.29
CA ALA A 231 1.27 -11.65 12.73
C ALA A 231 1.21 -12.98 13.46
N ASN A 232 0.32 -13.88 13.03
CA ASN A 232 0.21 -15.23 13.57
C ASN A 232 1.47 -16.08 13.30
N LYS A 233 2.01 -15.98 12.07
CA LYS A 233 3.25 -16.70 11.67
C LYS A 233 4.45 -16.30 12.53
N LEU A 234 4.59 -15.01 12.83
CA LEU A 234 5.69 -14.47 13.63
C LEU A 234 5.44 -14.52 15.13
N GLY A 235 4.26 -14.96 15.58
CA GLY A 235 3.88 -14.99 16.99
C GLY A 235 3.86 -13.60 17.64
N LEU A 236 3.49 -12.56 16.86
CA LEU A 236 3.48 -11.18 17.35
C LEU A 236 2.37 -10.99 18.38
N LYS A 237 2.71 -10.37 19.51
CA LYS A 237 1.77 -10.06 20.59
C LYS A 237 1.44 -8.57 20.58
N ASN A 238 0.17 -8.24 20.82
CA ASN A 238 -0.21 -6.87 21.11
C ASN A 238 0.34 -6.49 22.49
N LYS A 239 1.23 -5.51 22.54
CA LYS A 239 1.80 -4.99 23.81
C LYS A 239 0.81 -4.14 24.61
N THR A 240 -0.32 -3.77 24.02
CA THR A 240 -1.39 -2.99 24.67
C THR A 240 -2.36 -3.89 25.43
N THR A 241 -1.87 -4.72 26.34
CA THR A 241 -2.71 -5.43 27.30
C THR A 241 -2.57 -4.74 28.63
N ASN A 242 -3.54 -3.94 28.98
CA ASN A 242 -4.08 -3.54 30.27
C ASN A 242 -4.50 -2.05 30.30
N LEU A 243 -5.47 -1.71 29.44
CA LEU A 243 -6.32 -0.57 29.75
C LEU A 243 -7.76 -1.03 29.54
N ARG A 244 -8.46 -1.26 30.67
CA ARG A 244 -9.91 -1.44 30.70
C ARG A 244 -10.54 -0.31 29.90
N LEU A 245 -11.32 -0.66 28.90
CA LEU A 245 -12.17 0.26 28.17
C LEU A 245 -13.23 0.79 29.15
N ASN A 246 -13.04 1.96 29.69
CA ASN A 246 -14.14 2.76 30.20
C ASN A 246 -14.89 3.32 28.99
N SER A 247 -16.16 3.04 29.01
CA SER A 247 -17.22 3.39 28.07
C SER A 247 -17.15 4.84 27.56
N GLY A 248 -17.36 5.01 26.27
CA GLY A 248 -18.03 6.17 25.72
C GLY A 248 -17.23 7.10 24.84
N ARG A 249 -17.58 7.05 23.61
CA ARG A 249 -17.62 8.01 22.49
C ARG A 249 -16.78 7.61 21.28
N ILE A 250 -17.49 7.15 20.28
CA ILE A 250 -17.02 6.99 18.90
C ILE A 250 -17.02 8.40 18.29
N ILE A 251 -15.82 8.90 17.95
CA ILE A 251 -15.68 10.03 17.03
C ILE A 251 -15.24 9.41 15.71
N VAL A 252 -16.11 9.49 14.70
CA VAL A 252 -15.81 9.20 13.30
C VAL A 252 -15.17 10.47 12.74
N ILE A 253 -13.94 10.38 12.23
CA ILE A 253 -13.33 11.37 11.34
C ILE A 253 -13.12 10.69 9.99
#